data_8cb4d726e5347679867f46936906ef0c
#
_entry.id   8cb4d726e5347679867f46936906ef0c
#
_cell.length_a   1.000
_cell.length_b   1.000
_cell.length_c   1.000
_cell.angle_alpha   90.00
_cell.angle_beta   90.00
_cell.angle_gamma   90.00
#
_symmetry.space_group_name_H-M   'P 1'
#
loop_
_entity.id
_entity.type
_entity.pdbx_description
1 polymer ?
#
loop_
_entity_poly.entity_id
_entity_poly.type
_entity_poly.pdbx_seq_one_letter_code
_entity_poly.pdbx_strand_id
1 'polypeptide(L)'
;VGIPAGIQNSLFSFSNVVIQTTINSFGAAAIAGNTAASNIDAIVYTCTNAISQTSMTFSSQNNGAKKYENFNKVYFRCVALTIAIGCSLGAFGVIFKEPLIGIFSTDREVIEVGALRLAMILPTYFLCSLMDVTGGQLRGMGKSFLPMIVTLLGACGLRILWIFTLYP
;
A
#
# COMPACT_ATOMS: atom_id res chain seq x y z
N VAL A 1 16.45 -10.38 -9.23
CA VAL A 1 15.61 -9.44 -8.45
C VAL A 1 14.62 -8.69 -9.33
N GLY A 2 15.04 -8.18 -10.51
CA GLY A 2 14.23 -7.34 -11.38
C GLY A 2 13.01 -8.04 -12.00
N ILE A 3 13.16 -9.23 -12.55
CA ILE A 3 12.07 -9.96 -13.23
C ILE A 3 10.89 -10.27 -12.29
N PRO A 4 11.10 -10.87 -11.09
CA PRO A 4 10.00 -11.10 -10.15
C PRO A 4 9.30 -9.82 -9.70
N ALA A 5 10.05 -8.74 -9.46
CA ALA A 5 9.48 -7.45 -9.11
C ALA A 5 8.67 -6.82 -10.26
N GLY A 6 9.15 -6.96 -11.51
CA GLY A 6 8.43 -6.51 -12.69
C GLY A 6 7.10 -7.24 -12.88
N ILE A 7 7.07 -8.57 -12.76
CA ILE A 7 5.84 -9.37 -12.83
C ILE A 7 4.87 -8.96 -11.72
N GLN A 8 5.35 -8.80 -10.49
CA GLN A 8 4.54 -8.37 -9.36
C GLN A 8 3.88 -7.00 -9.62
N ASN A 9 4.65 -6.01 -10.10
CA ASN A 9 4.13 -4.67 -10.38
C ASN A 9 3.10 -4.68 -11.53
N SER A 10 3.33 -5.48 -12.58
CA SER A 10 2.39 -5.61 -13.70
C SER A 10 1.05 -6.20 -13.25
N LEU A 11 1.07 -7.23 -12.41
CA LEU A 11 -0.14 -7.85 -11.88
C LEU A 11 -0.88 -6.94 -10.89
N PHE A 12 -0.16 -6.15 -10.09
CA PHE A 12 -0.76 -5.11 -9.27
C PHE A 12 -1.48 -4.06 -10.11
N SER A 13 -0.83 -3.60 -11.20
CA SER A 13 -1.43 -2.63 -12.12
C SER A 13 -2.68 -3.19 -12.78
N PHE A 14 -2.65 -4.45 -13.23
CA PHE A 14 -3.81 -5.13 -13.80
C PHE A 14 -4.97 -5.23 -12.79
N SER A 15 -4.68 -5.64 -11.55
CA SER A 15 -5.68 -5.69 -10.47
C SER A 15 -6.30 -4.31 -10.19
N ASN A 16 -5.51 -3.24 -10.22
CA ASN A 16 -6.01 -1.89 -10.03
C ASN A 16 -6.93 -1.43 -11.19
N VAL A 17 -6.62 -1.82 -12.44
CA VAL A 17 -7.49 -1.53 -13.60
C VAL A 17 -8.84 -2.21 -13.44
N VAL A 18 -8.88 -3.48 -13.01
CA VAL A 18 -10.15 -4.20 -12.77
C VAL A 18 -11.00 -3.49 -11.71
N ILE A 19 -10.39 -3.06 -10.59
CA ILE A 19 -11.08 -2.30 -9.56
C ILE A 19 -11.60 -0.96 -10.09
N GLN A 20 -10.76 -0.24 -10.85
CA GLN A 20 -11.16 1.05 -11.44
C GLN A 20 -12.35 0.90 -12.38
N THR A 21 -12.40 -0.18 -13.16
CA THR A 21 -13.55 -0.48 -14.03
C THR A 21 -14.83 -0.67 -13.21
N THR A 22 -14.75 -1.37 -12.09
CA THR A 22 -15.88 -1.55 -11.18
C THR A 22 -16.32 -0.21 -10.56
N ILE A 23 -15.37 0.64 -10.13
CA ILE A 23 -15.68 1.95 -9.56
C ILE A 23 -16.36 2.86 -10.59
N ASN A 24 -15.97 2.78 -11.84
CA ASN A 24 -16.56 3.57 -12.93
C ASN A 24 -18.06 3.30 -13.16
N SER A 25 -18.57 2.15 -12.72
CA SER A 25 -19.98 1.81 -12.80
C SER A 25 -20.86 2.53 -11.76
N PHE A 26 -20.28 3.13 -10.71
CA PHE A 26 -21.00 3.79 -9.62
C PHE A 26 -21.32 5.28 -9.86
N GLY A 27 -20.94 5.82 -11.00
CA GLY A 27 -21.25 7.20 -11.39
C GLY A 27 -20.13 8.22 -11.12
N ALA A 28 -20.36 9.46 -11.56
CA ALA A 28 -19.34 10.51 -11.59
C ALA A 28 -18.86 10.93 -10.18
N ALA A 29 -19.75 11.02 -9.21
CA ALA A 29 -19.40 11.37 -7.83
C ALA A 29 -18.48 10.32 -7.17
N ALA A 30 -18.75 9.04 -7.42
CA ALA A 30 -17.92 7.95 -6.92
C ALA A 30 -16.53 7.97 -7.56
N ILE A 31 -16.42 8.24 -8.85
CA ILE A 31 -15.15 8.36 -9.57
C ILE A 31 -14.33 9.53 -9.01
N ALA A 32 -14.95 10.69 -8.85
CA ALA A 32 -14.29 11.89 -8.33
C ALA A 32 -13.81 11.70 -6.88
N GLY A 33 -14.66 11.18 -6.00
CA GLY A 33 -14.33 10.89 -4.60
C GLY A 33 -13.22 9.84 -4.48
N ASN A 34 -13.28 8.78 -5.31
CA ASN A 34 -12.24 7.76 -5.38
C ASN A 34 -10.89 8.33 -5.85
N THR A 35 -10.90 9.23 -6.83
CA THR A 35 -9.69 9.87 -7.36
C THR A 35 -9.05 10.80 -6.33
N ALA A 36 -9.86 11.63 -5.65
CA ALA A 36 -9.39 12.51 -4.58
C ALA A 36 -8.77 11.70 -3.42
N ALA A 37 -9.43 10.65 -2.96
CA ALA A 37 -8.92 9.76 -1.95
C ALA A 37 -7.62 9.06 -2.39
N SER A 38 -7.51 8.64 -3.66
CA SER A 38 -6.31 8.00 -4.20
C SER A 38 -5.09 8.92 -4.20
N ASN A 39 -5.27 10.22 -4.40
CA ASN A 39 -4.18 11.19 -4.33
C ASN A 39 -3.63 11.32 -2.89
N ILE A 40 -4.50 11.29 -1.90
CA ILE A 40 -4.11 11.31 -0.48
C ILE A 40 -3.42 9.99 -0.10
N ASP A 41 -3.99 8.85 -0.53
CA ASP A 41 -3.40 7.54 -0.35
C ASP A 41 -1.98 7.46 -0.93
N ALA A 42 -1.75 8.06 -2.11
CA ALA A 42 -0.44 8.07 -2.76
C ALA A 42 0.64 8.76 -1.91
N ILE A 43 0.28 9.82 -1.18
CA ILE A 43 1.20 10.50 -0.26
C ILE A 43 1.58 9.58 0.90
N VAL A 44 0.59 8.97 1.55
CA VAL A 44 0.81 8.03 2.67
C VAL A 44 1.63 6.83 2.19
N TYR A 45 1.29 6.28 1.03
CA TYR A 45 2.01 5.16 0.41
C TYR A 45 3.47 5.51 0.12
N THR A 46 3.75 6.70 -0.40
CA THR A 46 5.12 7.13 -0.71
C THR A 46 5.98 7.18 0.55
N CYS A 47 5.44 7.69 1.67
CA CYS A 47 6.15 7.72 2.95
C CYS A 47 6.47 6.31 3.47
N THR A 48 5.49 5.40 3.42
CA THR A 48 5.69 4.02 3.90
C THR A 48 6.58 3.21 2.96
N ASN A 49 6.49 3.44 1.64
CA ASN A 49 7.35 2.80 0.65
C ASN A 49 8.82 3.19 0.83
N ALA A 50 9.12 4.44 1.19
CA ALA A 50 10.49 4.89 1.49
C ALA A 50 11.13 4.05 2.60
N ILE A 51 10.36 3.65 3.63
CA ILE A 51 10.86 2.80 4.72
C ILE A 51 11.12 1.37 4.21
N SER A 52 10.24 0.84 3.35
CA SER A 52 10.43 -0.47 2.71
C SER A 52 11.71 -0.49 1.86
N GLN A 53 11.96 0.54 1.05
CA GLN A 53 13.20 0.70 0.28
C GLN A 53 14.43 0.81 1.19
N THR A 54 14.31 1.50 2.32
CA THR A 54 15.35 1.60 3.34
C THR A 54 15.66 0.22 3.92
N SER A 55 14.63 -0.56 4.28
CA SER A 55 14.78 -1.93 4.77
C SER A 55 15.51 -2.82 3.76
N MET A 56 15.14 -2.72 2.47
CA MET A 56 15.77 -3.46 1.39
C MET A 56 17.26 -3.08 1.24
N THR A 57 17.58 -1.78 1.25
CA THR A 57 18.95 -1.27 1.08
C THR A 57 19.85 -1.70 2.21
N PHE A 58 19.44 -1.48 3.47
CA PHE A 58 20.24 -1.91 4.62
C PHE A 58 20.39 -3.43 4.73
N SER A 59 19.36 -4.19 4.36
CA SER A 59 19.45 -5.64 4.34
C SER A 59 20.40 -6.13 3.26
N SER A 60 20.41 -5.52 2.06
CA SER A 60 21.35 -5.91 1.01
C SER A 60 22.80 -5.56 1.37
N GLN A 61 23.06 -4.41 2.00
CA GLN A 61 24.38 -4.02 2.49
C GLN A 61 24.89 -4.99 3.57
N ASN A 62 24.06 -5.34 4.55
CA ASN A 62 24.43 -6.30 5.60
C ASN A 62 24.63 -7.71 5.03
N ASN A 63 23.87 -8.10 4.01
CA ASN A 63 24.04 -9.36 3.30
C ASN A 63 25.40 -9.41 2.57
N GLY A 64 25.75 -8.34 1.84
CA GLY A 64 27.06 -8.22 1.19
C GLY A 64 28.23 -8.23 2.17
N ALA A 65 28.05 -7.60 3.32
CA ALA A 65 29.05 -7.56 4.40
C ALA A 65 29.08 -8.86 5.27
N LYS A 66 28.20 -9.84 4.99
CA LYS A 66 28.03 -11.09 5.77
C LYS A 66 27.71 -10.86 7.26
N LYS A 67 27.11 -9.70 7.59
CA LYS A 67 26.72 -9.33 8.96
C LYS A 67 25.26 -9.70 9.25
N TYR A 68 24.97 -10.98 9.30
CA TYR A 68 23.61 -11.52 9.42
C TYR A 68 22.91 -11.17 10.74
N GLU A 69 23.68 -10.93 11.81
CA GLU A 69 23.16 -10.52 13.12
C GLU A 69 22.40 -9.18 13.09
N ASN A 70 22.71 -8.33 12.12
CA ASN A 70 22.08 -7.02 11.98
C ASN A 70 20.71 -7.07 11.31
N PHE A 71 20.34 -8.17 10.64
CA PHE A 71 19.03 -8.24 9.95
C PHE A 71 17.86 -8.01 10.88
N ASN A 72 17.85 -8.66 12.03
CA ASN A 72 16.78 -8.49 13.01
C ASN A 72 16.72 -7.05 13.54
N LYS A 73 17.88 -6.42 13.78
CA LYS A 73 17.95 -5.03 14.26
C LYS A 73 17.39 -4.06 13.22
N VAL A 74 17.76 -4.22 11.95
CA VAL A 74 17.23 -3.42 10.83
C VAL A 74 15.73 -3.63 10.70
N TYR A 75 15.28 -4.87 10.71
CA TYR A 75 13.86 -5.22 10.58
C TYR A 75 13.01 -4.55 11.66
N PHE A 76 13.32 -4.78 12.94
CA PHE A 76 12.52 -4.22 14.03
C PHE A 76 12.52 -2.69 14.05
N ARG A 77 13.64 -2.04 13.67
CA ARG A 77 13.69 -0.58 13.54
C ARG A 77 12.82 -0.07 12.40
N CYS A 78 12.87 -0.72 11.23
CA CYS A 78 12.01 -0.36 10.10
C CYS A 78 10.52 -0.61 10.42
N VAL A 79 10.19 -1.72 11.07
CA VAL A 79 8.82 -2.01 11.53
C VAL A 79 8.33 -0.95 12.51
N ALA A 80 9.13 -0.58 13.52
CA ALA A 80 8.76 0.45 14.50
C ALA A 80 8.53 1.81 13.83
N LEU A 81 9.39 2.21 12.89
CA LEU A 81 9.22 3.44 12.12
C LEU A 81 7.97 3.39 11.23
N THR A 82 7.69 2.25 10.61
CA THR A 82 6.50 2.07 9.77
C THR A 82 5.22 2.18 10.58
N ILE A 83 5.18 1.57 11.77
CA ILE A 83 4.05 1.68 12.68
C ILE A 83 3.88 3.14 13.14
N ALA A 84 4.96 3.79 13.57
CA ALA A 84 4.91 5.16 14.06
C ALA A 84 4.42 6.13 12.96
N ILE A 85 4.99 6.07 11.76
CA ILE A 85 4.62 6.94 10.64
C ILE A 85 3.26 6.55 10.06
N GLY A 86 3.00 5.26 9.88
CA GLY A 86 1.73 4.77 9.35
C GLY A 86 0.55 5.11 10.27
N CYS A 87 0.70 4.94 11.59
CA CYS A 87 -0.34 5.30 12.55
C CYS A 87 -0.54 6.82 12.64
N SER A 88 0.53 7.62 12.63
CA SER A 88 0.41 9.08 12.70
C SER A 88 -0.21 9.66 11.44
N LEU A 89 0.23 9.25 10.25
CA LEU A 89 -0.36 9.70 8.98
C LEU A 89 -1.77 9.15 8.80
N GLY A 90 -2.01 7.90 9.19
CA GLY A 90 -3.34 7.28 9.15
C GLY A 90 -4.33 8.00 10.06
N ALA A 91 -3.95 8.28 11.31
CA ALA A 91 -4.77 9.04 12.24
C ALA A 91 -5.04 10.46 11.74
N PHE A 92 -4.01 11.15 11.25
CA PHE A 92 -4.16 12.47 10.64
C PHE A 92 -5.14 12.45 9.47
N GLY A 93 -4.99 11.51 8.56
CA GLY A 93 -5.86 11.37 7.39
C GLY A 93 -7.31 11.03 7.76
N VAL A 94 -7.55 10.23 8.80
CA VAL A 94 -8.92 9.91 9.27
C VAL A 94 -9.56 11.11 9.98
N ILE A 95 -8.80 11.83 10.82
CA ILE A 95 -9.31 13.01 11.55
C ILE A 95 -9.64 14.14 10.56
N PHE A 96 -8.79 14.37 9.57
CA PHE A 96 -8.94 15.45 8.59
C PHE A 96 -9.49 14.99 7.24
N LYS A 97 -10.20 13.86 7.17
CA LYS A 97 -10.71 13.25 5.93
C LYS A 97 -11.57 14.21 5.09
N GLU A 98 -12.51 14.93 5.72
CA GLU A 98 -13.41 15.85 5.02
C GLU A 98 -12.67 17.08 4.48
N PRO A 99 -11.89 17.84 5.26
CA PRO A 99 -11.12 18.96 4.73
C PRO A 99 -10.09 18.55 3.69
N LEU A 100 -9.47 17.35 3.81
CA LEU A 100 -8.52 16.86 2.82
C LEU A 100 -9.18 16.57 1.47
N ILE A 101 -10.35 15.94 1.45
CA ILE A 101 -11.12 15.72 0.21
C ILE A 101 -11.68 17.04 -0.30
N GLY A 102 -12.10 17.95 0.59
CA GLY A 102 -12.60 19.28 0.26
C GLY A 102 -11.63 20.17 -0.54
N ILE A 103 -10.32 19.88 -0.48
CA ILE A 103 -9.31 20.54 -1.33
C ILE A 103 -9.50 20.16 -2.82
N PHE A 104 -10.00 18.96 -3.09
CA PHE A 104 -10.16 18.43 -4.46
C PHE A 104 -11.56 18.69 -5.04
N SER A 105 -12.59 18.79 -4.21
CA SER A 105 -13.97 19.02 -4.65
C SER A 105 -14.77 19.73 -3.57
N THR A 106 -15.66 20.62 -4.01
CA THR A 106 -16.66 21.30 -3.15
C THR A 106 -18.01 20.56 -3.11
N ASP A 107 -18.17 19.54 -3.92
CA ASP A 107 -19.38 18.74 -3.98
C ASP A 107 -19.48 17.81 -2.77
N ARG A 108 -20.58 17.92 -2.04
CA ARG A 108 -20.80 17.20 -0.79
C ARG A 108 -20.85 15.67 -0.99
N GLU A 109 -21.43 15.22 -2.08
CA GLU A 109 -21.51 13.80 -2.40
C GLU A 109 -20.12 13.21 -2.65
N VAL A 110 -19.26 13.94 -3.37
CA VAL A 110 -17.86 13.58 -3.61
C VAL A 110 -17.06 13.50 -2.30
N ILE A 111 -17.29 14.49 -1.40
CA ILE A 111 -16.61 14.53 -0.09
C ILE A 111 -17.02 13.34 0.78
N GLU A 112 -18.30 13.00 0.83
CA GLU A 112 -18.80 11.86 1.62
C GLU A 112 -18.21 10.52 1.15
N VAL A 113 -18.24 10.26 -0.16
CA VAL A 113 -17.68 9.03 -0.76
C VAL A 113 -16.17 8.94 -0.52
N GLY A 114 -15.43 10.03 -0.77
CA GLY A 114 -13.99 10.07 -0.56
C GLY A 114 -13.59 9.91 0.91
N ALA A 115 -14.31 10.56 1.83
CA ALA A 115 -14.07 10.47 3.26
C ALA A 115 -14.37 9.07 3.82
N LEU A 116 -15.43 8.42 3.33
CA LEU A 116 -15.78 7.05 3.69
C LEU A 116 -14.64 6.09 3.29
N ARG A 117 -14.16 6.23 2.05
CA ARG A 117 -13.04 5.42 1.54
C ARG A 117 -11.77 5.62 2.37
N LEU A 118 -11.39 6.86 2.67
CA LEU A 118 -10.21 7.15 3.51
C LEU A 118 -10.35 6.53 4.90
N ALA A 119 -11.52 6.64 5.52
CA ALA A 119 -11.78 6.07 6.84
C ALA A 119 -11.66 4.54 6.87
N MET A 120 -11.95 3.85 5.77
CA MET A 120 -11.81 2.40 5.67
C MET A 120 -10.38 1.95 5.33
N ILE A 121 -9.70 2.67 4.44
CA ILE A 121 -8.40 2.26 3.91
C ILE A 121 -7.25 2.65 4.83
N LEU A 122 -7.23 3.89 5.36
CA LEU A 122 -6.11 4.39 6.15
C LEU A 122 -5.79 3.55 7.40
N PRO A 123 -6.76 3.06 8.19
CA PRO A 123 -6.45 2.18 9.32
C PRO A 123 -5.82 0.84 8.91
N THR A 124 -6.09 0.38 7.68
CA THR A 124 -5.55 -0.89 7.16
C THR A 124 -4.15 -0.74 6.57
N TYR A 125 -3.73 0.49 6.30
CA TYR A 125 -2.45 0.78 5.65
C TYR A 125 -1.23 0.28 6.44
N PHE A 126 -1.30 0.27 7.78
CA PHE A 126 -0.19 -0.23 8.58
C PHE A 126 0.08 -1.72 8.35
N LEU A 127 -0.95 -2.54 8.08
CA LEU A 127 -0.78 -3.96 7.74
C LEU A 127 -0.10 -4.13 6.38
N CYS A 128 -0.53 -3.35 5.37
CA CYS A 128 0.11 -3.34 4.05
C CYS A 128 1.58 -2.92 4.16
N SER A 129 1.87 -1.90 4.96
CA SER A 129 3.22 -1.39 5.15
C SER A 129 4.14 -2.39 5.85
N LEU A 130 3.62 -3.17 6.81
CA LEU A 130 4.37 -4.28 7.43
C LEU A 130 4.72 -5.37 6.42
N MET A 131 3.78 -5.70 5.54
CA MET A 131 4.01 -6.64 4.44
C MET A 131 5.10 -6.12 3.50
N ASP A 132 5.07 -4.84 3.13
CA ASP A 132 6.04 -4.21 2.25
C ASP A 132 7.44 -4.15 2.85
N VAL A 133 7.58 -3.81 4.14
CA VAL A 133 8.88 -3.80 4.85
C VAL A 133 9.46 -5.21 4.93
N THR A 134 8.63 -6.22 5.23
CA THR A 134 9.06 -7.62 5.26
C THR A 134 9.49 -8.10 3.88
N GLY A 135 8.71 -7.76 2.84
CA GLY A 135 9.03 -8.03 1.45
C GLY A 135 10.32 -7.34 0.99
N GLY A 136 10.52 -6.09 1.40
CA GLY A 136 11.74 -5.31 1.15
C GLY A 136 12.98 -5.99 1.76
N GLN A 137 12.88 -6.44 3.01
CA GLN A 137 13.97 -7.16 3.67
C GLN A 137 14.32 -8.47 2.96
N LEU A 138 13.33 -9.29 2.60
CA LEU A 138 13.55 -10.54 1.88
C LEU A 138 14.21 -10.31 0.51
N ARG A 139 13.80 -9.25 -0.21
CA ARG A 139 14.44 -8.84 -1.46
C ARG A 139 15.89 -8.41 -1.24
N GLY A 140 16.16 -7.66 -0.17
CA GLY A 140 17.51 -7.24 0.22
C GLY A 140 18.43 -8.42 0.54
N MET A 141 17.89 -9.53 1.08
CA MET A 141 18.60 -10.79 1.30
C MET A 141 18.76 -11.66 0.03
N GLY A 142 18.31 -11.17 -1.14
CA GLY A 142 18.37 -11.91 -2.40
C GLY A 142 17.22 -12.91 -2.62
N LYS A 143 16.28 -13.05 -1.68
CA LYS A 143 15.13 -13.96 -1.76
C LYS A 143 13.89 -13.25 -2.34
N SER A 144 13.98 -12.78 -3.59
CA SER A 144 12.94 -11.98 -4.24
C SER A 144 11.72 -12.79 -4.70
N PHE A 145 11.85 -14.10 -4.84
CA PHE A 145 10.79 -14.97 -5.34
C PHE A 145 9.70 -15.21 -4.29
N LEU A 146 10.08 -15.34 -3.02
CA LEU A 146 9.15 -15.61 -1.93
C LEU A 146 8.13 -14.47 -1.70
N PRO A 147 8.55 -13.19 -1.55
CA PRO A 147 7.60 -12.07 -1.43
C PRO A 147 6.75 -11.89 -2.68
N MET A 148 7.26 -12.20 -3.88
CA MET A 148 6.46 -12.16 -5.11
C MET A 148 5.26 -13.12 -5.01
N ILE A 149 5.48 -14.39 -4.66
CA ILE A 149 4.40 -15.39 -4.56
C ILE A 149 3.39 -14.99 -3.48
N VAL A 150 3.87 -14.61 -2.29
CA VAL A 150 3.00 -14.24 -1.17
C VAL A 150 2.12 -13.03 -1.53
N THR A 151 2.69 -12.02 -2.16
CA THR A 151 1.94 -10.83 -2.57
C THR A 151 0.96 -11.14 -3.71
N LEU A 152 1.35 -11.99 -4.64
CA LEU A 152 0.53 -12.39 -5.78
C LEU A 152 -0.69 -13.20 -5.34
N LEU A 153 -0.50 -14.18 -4.47
CA LEU A 153 -1.59 -14.99 -3.93
C LEU A 153 -2.45 -14.22 -2.91
N GLY A 154 -1.83 -13.45 -2.02
CA GLY A 154 -2.52 -12.73 -0.96
C GLY A 154 -3.22 -11.46 -1.48
N ALA A 155 -2.49 -10.55 -2.09
CA ALA A 155 -3.06 -9.26 -2.48
C ALA A 155 -3.84 -9.32 -3.80
N CYS A 156 -3.31 -9.99 -4.84
CA CYS A 156 -4.01 -10.07 -6.13
C CYS A 156 -5.05 -11.19 -6.16
N GLY A 157 -4.71 -12.38 -5.66
CA GLY A 157 -5.61 -13.54 -5.69
C GLY A 157 -6.88 -13.33 -4.85
N LEU A 158 -6.73 -12.91 -3.59
CA LEU A 158 -7.85 -12.60 -2.70
C LEU A 158 -8.73 -11.46 -3.24
N ARG A 159 -8.12 -10.41 -3.81
CA ARG A 159 -8.83 -9.26 -4.35
C ARG A 159 -9.67 -9.62 -5.58
N ILE A 160 -9.14 -10.42 -6.49
CA ILE A 160 -9.86 -10.91 -7.66
C ILE A 160 -10.97 -11.86 -7.23
N LEU A 161 -10.70 -12.79 -6.32
CA LEU A 161 -11.69 -13.73 -5.80
C LEU A 161 -12.84 -12.99 -5.10
N TRP A 162 -12.55 -11.93 -4.34
CA TRP A 162 -13.55 -11.09 -3.70
C TRP A 162 -14.49 -10.41 -4.71
N ILE A 163 -13.92 -9.85 -5.79
CA ILE A 163 -14.73 -9.21 -6.85
C ILE A 163 -15.65 -10.22 -7.52
N PHE A 164 -15.16 -11.42 -7.85
CA PHE A 164 -15.95 -12.44 -8.52
C PHE A 164 -16.99 -13.14 -7.62
N THR A 165 -16.80 -13.14 -6.30
CA THR A 165 -17.72 -13.82 -5.36
C THR A 165 -18.79 -12.90 -4.78
N LEU A 166 -18.48 -11.63 -4.56
CA LEU A 166 -19.36 -10.66 -3.91
C LEU A 166 -19.95 -9.62 -4.87
N TYR A 167 -19.43 -9.55 -6.08
CA TYR A 167 -19.94 -8.69 -7.16
C TYR A 167 -20.16 -9.51 -8.43
N PRO A 168 -21.23 -10.35 -8.49
CA PRO A 168 -21.65 -10.99 -9.73
C PRO A 168 -22.30 -9.99 -10.70
#